data_6226a1b6badcf763463735677c7314ee
#
_entry.id   6226a1b6badcf763463735677c7314ee
#
_cell.length_a   1.000
_cell.length_b   1.000
_cell.length_c   1.000
_cell.angle_alpha   90.00
_cell.angle_beta   90.00
_cell.angle_gamma   90.00
#
_symmetry.space_group_name_H-M   'P 1'
#
loop_
_entity.id
_entity.type
_entity.pdbx_description
1 polymer ?
#
loop_
_entity_poly.entity_id
_entity_poly.type
_entity_poly.pdbx_seq_one_letter_code
_entity_poly.pdbx_strand_id
1 'polypeptide(L)'
;MRSNSRIGIKAFLAFSGLMAVCGLGLCDVVINEFELSPPDNGTVWVELYNTGDAAVDLSGWMINIVDKPWEGPIPLSGIIEPRGFLAVDGQESWVTTGNGTVFLYDASGIEVDKTSQQSDDSHSDFTYGRLPDGKKTDTRADFAFMMASKGRSNVR
;
A
#
# COMPACT_ATOMS: atom_id res chain seq x y z
N MET A 1 8.12 -23.82 -65.51
CA MET A 1 7.36 -23.88 -64.21
C MET A 1 8.15 -23.18 -63.13
N ARG A 2 7.76 -21.97 -62.76
CA ARG A 2 8.41 -21.20 -61.67
C ARG A 2 7.49 -21.21 -60.46
N SER A 3 7.95 -21.81 -59.38
CA SER A 3 7.27 -21.83 -58.07
C SER A 3 7.60 -20.57 -57.32
N ASN A 4 6.63 -19.72 -57.03
CA ASN A 4 6.74 -18.56 -56.17
C ASN A 4 6.41 -18.96 -54.72
N SER A 5 7.42 -19.12 -53.91
CA SER A 5 7.28 -19.26 -52.47
C SER A 5 7.06 -17.86 -51.86
N ARG A 6 5.86 -17.59 -51.35
CA ARG A 6 5.57 -16.39 -50.55
C ARG A 6 5.99 -16.62 -49.09
N ILE A 7 7.03 -15.96 -48.69
CA ILE A 7 7.44 -15.89 -47.25
C ILE A 7 6.49 -14.93 -46.53
N GLY A 8 5.65 -15.47 -45.69
CA GLY A 8 4.79 -14.68 -44.82
C GLY A 8 5.59 -14.14 -43.62
N ILE A 9 5.78 -12.85 -43.60
CA ILE A 9 6.35 -12.14 -42.46
C ILE A 9 5.29 -12.10 -41.36
N LYS A 10 5.46 -12.88 -40.30
CA LYS A 10 4.68 -12.75 -39.06
C LYS A 10 5.22 -11.54 -38.28
N ALA A 11 4.46 -10.46 -38.27
CA ALA A 11 4.73 -9.33 -37.42
C ALA A 11 4.57 -9.73 -35.94
N PHE A 12 5.67 -9.81 -35.22
CA PHE A 12 5.67 -9.89 -33.77
C PHE A 12 5.38 -8.47 -33.22
N LEU A 13 4.17 -8.27 -32.74
CA LEU A 13 3.84 -7.11 -31.92
C LEU A 13 4.54 -7.29 -30.55
N ALA A 14 5.68 -6.64 -30.39
CA ALA A 14 6.31 -6.50 -29.09
C ALA A 14 5.45 -5.52 -28.26
N PHE A 15 4.72 -6.06 -27.31
CA PHE A 15 4.06 -5.26 -26.26
C PHE A 15 5.18 -4.74 -25.34
N SER A 16 5.67 -3.54 -25.63
CA SER A 16 6.60 -2.83 -24.77
C SER A 16 5.79 -2.34 -23.56
N GLY A 17 5.77 -3.17 -22.50
CA GLY A 17 5.28 -2.74 -21.20
C GLY A 17 6.16 -1.59 -20.72
N LEU A 18 5.64 -0.37 -20.72
CA LEU A 18 6.24 0.79 -20.08
C LEU A 18 6.18 0.53 -18.58
N MET A 19 7.24 -0.06 -18.01
CA MET A 19 7.43 -0.07 -16.57
C MET A 19 7.68 1.39 -16.17
N ALA A 20 6.69 2.01 -15.53
CA ALA A 20 6.90 3.27 -14.83
C ALA A 20 7.81 2.98 -13.63
N VAL A 21 9.12 3.10 -13.84
CA VAL A 21 10.07 3.24 -12.75
C VAL A 21 9.68 4.52 -12.04
N CYS A 22 9.38 4.45 -10.75
CA CYS A 22 9.20 5.62 -9.89
C CYS A 22 10.48 6.46 -10.02
N GLY A 23 10.49 7.36 -11.01
CA GLY A 23 11.59 8.31 -11.24
C GLY A 23 11.56 9.31 -10.08
N LEU A 24 12.67 10.03 -9.85
CA LEU A 24 12.94 11.03 -8.80
C LEU A 24 11.82 12.09 -8.53
N GLY A 25 10.56 11.75 -8.78
CA GLY A 25 9.34 12.45 -8.37
C GLY A 25 8.76 11.76 -7.15
N LEU A 26 8.17 12.53 -6.27
CA LEU A 26 7.48 12.10 -5.07
C LEU A 26 6.69 10.82 -5.35
N CYS A 27 6.96 9.76 -4.60
CA CYS A 27 6.20 8.53 -4.74
C CYS A 27 4.76 8.82 -4.34
N ASP A 28 3.85 8.54 -5.27
CA ASP A 28 2.43 8.91 -5.12
C ASP A 28 1.64 7.93 -4.22
N VAL A 29 2.27 6.83 -3.76
CA VAL A 29 1.62 5.86 -2.88
C VAL A 29 1.98 6.16 -1.43
N VAL A 30 0.95 6.28 -0.61
CA VAL A 30 1.08 6.56 0.84
C VAL A 30 0.30 5.55 1.65
N ILE A 31 0.70 5.39 2.92
CA ILE A 31 -0.09 4.68 3.94
C ILE A 31 -1.28 5.57 4.28
N ASN A 32 -2.50 5.11 4.00
CA ASN A 32 -3.73 5.90 4.14
C ASN A 32 -4.52 5.60 5.41
N GLU A 33 -4.62 4.32 5.76
CA GLU A 33 -5.34 3.86 6.95
C GLU A 33 -4.66 2.61 7.50
N PHE A 34 -4.73 2.39 8.81
CA PHE A 34 -4.19 1.18 9.41
C PHE A 34 -4.87 0.84 10.73
N GLU A 35 -4.99 -0.46 10.98
CA GLU A 35 -5.56 -1.08 12.17
C GLU A 35 -4.46 -1.83 12.92
N LEU A 36 -4.20 -1.43 14.17
CA LEU A 36 -3.18 -2.07 15.01
C LEU A 36 -3.78 -2.83 16.21
N SER A 37 -5.07 -2.64 16.49
CA SER A 37 -5.77 -3.23 17.63
C SER A 37 -7.14 -3.75 17.22
N PRO A 38 -7.17 -4.71 16.28
CA PRO A 38 -8.43 -5.19 15.70
C PRO A 38 -9.35 -5.78 16.78
N PRO A 39 -10.68 -5.71 16.57
CA PRO A 39 -11.64 -6.30 17.49
C PRO A 39 -11.52 -7.83 17.50
N ASP A 40 -11.77 -8.44 18.65
CA ASP A 40 -11.83 -9.89 18.86
C ASP A 40 -10.59 -10.64 18.33
N ASN A 41 -10.78 -11.52 17.35
CA ASN A 41 -9.73 -12.28 16.67
C ASN A 41 -9.42 -11.67 15.27
N GLY A 42 -9.64 -10.38 15.10
CA GLY A 42 -9.33 -9.68 13.86
C GLY A 42 -7.85 -9.66 13.54
N THR A 43 -7.52 -9.28 12.33
CA THR A 43 -6.15 -9.21 11.82
C THR A 43 -5.77 -7.75 11.64
N VAL A 44 -4.55 -7.38 12.04
CA VAL A 44 -3.99 -6.06 11.69
C VAL A 44 -3.99 -5.89 10.18
N TRP A 45 -4.20 -4.69 9.70
CA TRP A 45 -4.18 -4.39 8.28
C TRP A 45 -3.70 -2.97 8.00
N VAL A 46 -3.24 -2.76 6.79
CA VAL A 46 -2.78 -1.46 6.31
C VAL A 46 -3.40 -1.20 4.95
N GLU A 47 -3.90 0.01 4.75
CA GLU A 47 -4.38 0.48 3.46
C GLU A 47 -3.41 1.49 2.87
N LEU A 48 -3.12 1.31 1.59
CA LEU A 48 -2.39 2.23 0.75
C LEU A 48 -3.34 3.03 -0.13
N TYR A 49 -2.96 4.26 -0.42
CA TYR A 49 -3.66 5.13 -1.36
C TYR A 49 -2.69 5.68 -2.40
N ASN A 50 -3.05 5.58 -3.68
CA ASN A 50 -2.29 6.20 -4.75
C ASN A 50 -2.78 7.64 -4.95
N THR A 51 -2.00 8.62 -4.54
CA THR A 51 -2.31 10.05 -4.68
C THR A 51 -2.06 10.57 -6.09
N GLY A 52 -1.43 9.77 -6.97
CA GLY A 52 -1.03 10.12 -8.33
C GLY A 52 -2.13 9.88 -9.38
N ASP A 53 -1.82 10.28 -10.59
CA ASP A 53 -2.67 10.15 -11.77
C ASP A 53 -2.23 8.97 -12.68
N ALA A 54 -1.26 8.16 -12.25
CA ALA A 54 -0.79 6.96 -12.92
C ALA A 54 -0.92 5.75 -12.02
N ALA A 55 -1.13 4.57 -12.61
CA ALA A 55 -1.12 3.31 -11.89
C ALA A 55 0.30 2.96 -11.44
N VAL A 56 0.44 2.36 -10.25
CA VAL A 56 1.73 1.96 -9.67
C VAL A 56 1.75 0.45 -9.46
N ASP A 57 2.79 -0.22 -9.98
CA ASP A 57 3.06 -1.63 -9.71
C ASP A 57 3.79 -1.76 -8.36
N LEU A 58 3.16 -2.46 -7.43
CA LEU A 58 3.68 -2.70 -6.09
C LEU A 58 4.50 -4.01 -5.97
N SER A 59 4.82 -4.64 -7.09
CA SER A 59 5.62 -5.88 -7.09
C SER A 59 6.97 -5.66 -6.42
N GLY A 60 7.25 -6.44 -5.36
CA GLY A 60 8.48 -6.34 -4.58
C GLY A 60 8.50 -5.22 -3.52
N TRP A 61 7.45 -4.44 -3.42
CA TRP A 61 7.28 -3.52 -2.29
C TRP A 61 6.96 -4.29 -1.01
N MET A 62 7.11 -3.63 0.13
CA MET A 62 6.76 -4.23 1.42
C MET A 62 6.28 -3.18 2.43
N ILE A 63 5.43 -3.65 3.33
CA ILE A 63 5.05 -2.93 4.54
C ILE A 63 5.74 -3.60 5.74
N ASN A 64 6.34 -2.80 6.62
CA ASN A 64 6.76 -3.23 7.93
C ASN A 64 5.92 -2.53 9.00
N ILE A 65 5.46 -3.31 9.97
CA ILE A 65 4.85 -2.77 11.19
C ILE A 65 5.85 -3.01 12.32
N VAL A 66 6.23 -1.95 13.03
CA VAL A 66 7.15 -2.02 14.16
C VAL A 66 6.36 -1.78 15.44
N ASP A 67 6.18 -2.83 16.20
CA ASP A 67 5.53 -2.87 17.50
C ASP A 67 6.39 -3.72 18.47
N LYS A 68 5.87 -4.07 19.62
CA LYS A 68 6.45 -5.02 20.58
C LYS A 68 5.44 -6.12 20.87
N PRO A 69 5.61 -7.34 20.33
CA PRO A 69 6.70 -7.79 19.45
C PRO A 69 6.67 -7.16 18.07
N TRP A 70 7.80 -7.28 17.33
CA TRP A 70 7.90 -6.80 15.95
C TRP A 70 6.99 -7.58 15.00
N GLU A 71 6.24 -6.90 14.16
CA GLU A 71 5.26 -7.45 13.23
C GLU A 71 5.63 -7.10 11.78
N GLY A 72 5.64 -8.08 10.92
CA GLY A 72 5.95 -7.88 9.50
C GLY A 72 7.21 -8.61 9.07
N PRO A 73 7.65 -8.53 7.78
CA PRO A 73 7.06 -7.72 6.72
C PRO A 73 5.80 -8.30 6.08
N ILE A 74 5.00 -7.43 5.44
CA ILE A 74 3.92 -7.80 4.52
C ILE A 74 4.43 -7.54 3.11
N PRO A 75 4.72 -8.57 2.30
CA PRO A 75 5.10 -8.37 0.90
C PRO A 75 3.90 -7.89 0.08
N LEU A 76 4.15 -6.93 -0.81
CA LEU A 76 3.13 -6.38 -1.69
C LEU A 76 3.27 -6.92 -3.10
N SER A 77 2.16 -6.92 -3.83
CA SER A 77 2.09 -7.26 -5.26
C SER A 77 0.83 -6.67 -5.88
N GLY A 78 0.79 -6.64 -7.20
CA GLY A 78 -0.32 -6.11 -7.96
C GLY A 78 -0.19 -4.63 -8.24
N ILE A 79 -1.26 -4.05 -8.78
CA ILE A 79 -1.29 -2.68 -9.26
C ILE A 79 -2.29 -1.89 -8.41
N ILE A 80 -1.88 -0.71 -7.98
CA ILE A 80 -2.79 0.27 -7.37
C ILE A 80 -3.10 1.35 -8.41
N GLU A 81 -4.37 1.44 -8.78
CA GLU A 81 -4.85 2.36 -9.80
C GLU A 81 -4.73 3.84 -9.36
N PRO A 82 -4.74 4.79 -10.30
CA PRO A 82 -4.78 6.21 -9.95
C PRO A 82 -5.93 6.52 -9.00
N ARG A 83 -5.64 7.21 -7.91
CA ARG A 83 -6.63 7.54 -6.86
C ARG A 83 -7.29 6.31 -6.23
N GLY A 84 -6.69 5.14 -6.41
CA GLY A 84 -7.18 3.87 -5.88
C GLY A 84 -6.68 3.57 -4.47
N PHE A 85 -7.35 2.62 -3.83
CA PHE A 85 -7.02 2.10 -2.51
C PHE A 85 -6.62 0.63 -2.63
N LEU A 86 -5.68 0.19 -1.79
CA LEU A 86 -5.30 -1.21 -1.63
C LEU A 86 -5.11 -1.51 -0.15
N ALA A 87 -6.02 -2.31 0.41
CA ALA A 87 -5.88 -2.81 1.77
C ALA A 87 -5.19 -4.18 1.77
N VAL A 88 -4.26 -4.38 2.68
CA VAL A 88 -3.53 -5.63 2.87
C VAL A 88 -3.57 -6.05 4.33
N ASP A 89 -3.82 -7.33 4.56
CA ASP A 89 -3.88 -7.92 5.89
C ASP A 89 -2.49 -8.41 6.31
N GLY A 90 -2.21 -8.30 7.61
CA GLY A 90 -1.11 -8.98 8.26
C GLY A 90 -1.39 -10.48 8.41
N GLN A 91 -0.66 -11.12 9.30
CA GLN A 91 -0.88 -12.55 9.58
C GLN A 91 -1.81 -12.71 10.79
N GLU A 92 -2.76 -13.63 10.71
CA GLU A 92 -3.71 -13.94 11.80
C GLU A 92 -3.04 -14.31 13.12
N SER A 93 -1.80 -14.81 13.08
CA SER A 93 -1.05 -15.20 14.26
C SER A 93 -0.36 -14.04 14.99
N TRP A 94 -0.40 -12.83 14.42
CA TRP A 94 0.26 -11.69 15.05
C TRP A 94 -0.50 -11.23 16.29
N VAL A 95 0.26 -10.94 17.33
CA VAL A 95 -0.24 -10.39 18.60
C VAL A 95 0.34 -9.01 18.76
N THR A 96 -0.47 -7.99 18.54
CA THR A 96 -0.05 -6.59 18.67
C THR A 96 -0.23 -6.09 20.09
N THR A 97 0.47 -5.01 20.42
CA THR A 97 0.27 -4.24 21.65
C THR A 97 -0.64 -3.03 21.43
N GLY A 98 -1.20 -2.89 20.22
CA GLY A 98 -1.97 -1.71 19.82
C GLY A 98 -1.10 -0.47 19.59
N ASN A 99 0.23 -0.60 19.70
CA ASN A 99 1.16 0.52 19.50
C ASN A 99 2.06 0.21 18.33
N GLY A 100 2.28 1.16 17.42
CA GLY A 100 3.17 0.86 16.31
C GLY A 100 3.43 2.03 15.38
N THR A 101 4.42 1.78 14.52
CA THR A 101 4.77 2.61 13.38
C THR A 101 4.72 1.74 12.15
N VAL A 102 4.01 2.18 11.13
CA VAL A 102 3.93 1.49 9.84
C VAL A 102 4.90 2.16 8.88
N PHE A 103 5.67 1.35 8.16
CA PHE A 103 6.63 1.78 7.14
C PHE A 103 6.26 1.16 5.81
N LEU A 104 6.39 1.92 4.74
CA LEU A 104 6.24 1.47 3.35
C LEU A 104 7.59 1.59 2.64
N TYR A 105 8.04 0.50 2.02
CA TYR A 105 9.28 0.44 1.25
C TYR A 105 8.99 0.04 -0.20
N ASP A 106 9.72 0.65 -1.14
CA ASP A 106 9.67 0.23 -2.54
C ASP A 106 10.46 -1.06 -2.80
N ALA A 107 10.46 -1.53 -4.06
CA ALA A 107 11.16 -2.75 -4.48
C ALA A 107 12.69 -2.66 -4.33
N SER A 108 13.24 -1.46 -4.19
CA SER A 108 14.67 -1.21 -3.93
C SER A 108 15.00 -1.17 -2.44
N GLY A 109 13.98 -1.27 -1.57
CA GLY A 109 14.12 -1.14 -0.12
C GLY A 109 14.23 0.31 0.36
N ILE A 110 13.85 1.28 -0.46
CA ILE A 110 13.84 2.70 -0.08
C ILE A 110 12.53 2.99 0.65
N GLU A 111 12.62 3.67 1.82
CA GLU A 111 11.45 4.15 2.55
C GLU A 111 10.71 5.19 1.71
N VAL A 112 9.44 4.87 1.40
CA VAL A 112 8.54 5.70 0.60
C VAL A 112 7.64 6.54 1.49
N ASP A 113 7.12 5.90 2.55
CA ASP A 113 6.25 6.55 3.52
C ASP A 113 6.36 5.86 4.88
N LYS A 114 5.99 6.59 5.93
CA LYS A 114 5.84 6.07 7.28
C LYS A 114 4.79 6.84 8.06
N THR A 115 4.24 6.19 9.05
CA THR A 115 3.37 6.84 10.04
C THR A 115 4.21 7.38 11.21
N SER A 116 3.71 8.36 11.94
CA SER A 116 4.13 8.55 13.32
C SER A 116 3.66 7.36 14.15
N GLN A 117 4.34 7.08 15.26
CA GLN A 117 3.86 6.08 16.21
C GLN A 117 2.45 6.44 16.69
N GLN A 118 1.55 5.48 16.59
CA GLN A 118 0.18 5.58 17.09
C GLN A 118 -0.03 4.56 18.21
N SER A 119 -1.08 4.76 18.99
CA SER A 119 -1.47 3.88 20.07
C SER A 119 -2.97 3.69 20.06
N ASP A 120 -3.41 2.44 20.06
CA ASP A 120 -4.80 2.05 20.11
C ASP A 120 -4.97 0.84 21.04
N ASP A 121 -5.65 1.04 22.14
CA ASP A 121 -5.98 -0.01 23.11
C ASP A 121 -7.48 -0.38 23.04
N SER A 122 -8.19 0.07 22.00
CA SER A 122 -9.65 0.00 21.99
C SER A 122 -10.21 -1.37 21.61
N HIS A 123 -9.46 -2.19 20.87
CA HIS A 123 -9.96 -3.46 20.31
C HIS A 123 -11.33 -3.29 19.63
N SER A 124 -11.45 -2.31 18.76
CA SER A 124 -12.71 -1.89 18.16
C SER A 124 -12.56 -1.67 16.65
N ASP A 125 -13.65 -1.33 15.99
CA ASP A 125 -13.65 -0.99 14.54
C ASP A 125 -13.11 0.43 14.26
N PHE A 126 -12.37 1.03 15.19
CA PHE A 126 -11.72 2.33 14.99
C PHE A 126 -10.26 2.14 14.58
N THR A 127 -9.82 2.94 13.62
CA THR A 127 -8.51 2.90 13.00
C THR A 127 -7.85 4.27 12.98
N TYR A 128 -6.60 4.32 12.56
CA TYR A 128 -5.94 5.58 12.23
C TYR A 128 -5.94 5.79 10.72
N GLY A 129 -6.68 6.79 10.21
CA GLY A 129 -6.77 7.14 8.80
C GLY A 129 -6.32 8.57 8.52
N ARG A 130 -5.66 8.78 7.36
CA ARG A 130 -5.35 10.13 6.86
C ARG A 130 -6.64 10.86 6.51
N LEU A 131 -6.77 12.09 6.96
CA LEU A 131 -7.96 12.89 6.71
C LEU A 131 -7.59 14.32 6.31
N PRO A 132 -7.85 14.68 5.04
CA PRO A 132 -8.37 13.85 3.93
C PRO A 132 -7.38 12.77 3.48
N ASP A 133 -7.86 11.81 2.66
CA ASP A 133 -7.02 10.78 2.05
C ASP A 133 -5.76 11.35 1.44
N GLY A 134 -4.65 10.64 1.60
CA GLY A 134 -3.36 11.01 1.04
C GLY A 134 -2.70 12.24 1.68
N LYS A 135 -3.31 12.88 2.69
CA LYS A 135 -2.69 14.00 3.40
C LYS A 135 -1.34 13.57 3.96
N LYS A 136 -0.27 14.26 3.54
CA LYS A 136 1.10 13.95 3.96
C LYS A 136 1.85 15.24 4.33
N THR A 137 1.89 15.53 5.62
CA THR A 137 2.69 16.60 6.21
C THR A 137 3.79 16.05 7.12
N ASP A 138 3.92 14.72 7.15
CA ASP A 138 4.86 13.94 7.96
C ASP A 138 4.74 14.22 9.47
N THR A 139 3.50 14.50 9.90
CA THR A 139 3.16 14.74 11.29
C THR A 139 2.06 13.80 11.78
N ARG A 140 1.97 13.65 13.10
CA ARG A 140 0.89 12.87 13.72
C ARG A 140 -0.51 13.41 13.35
N ALA A 141 -0.62 14.70 13.05
CA ALA A 141 -1.88 15.35 12.67
C ALA A 141 -2.38 14.98 11.28
N ASP A 142 -1.63 14.17 10.52
CA ASP A 142 -2.12 13.60 9.25
C ASP A 142 -3.17 12.53 9.49
N PHE A 143 -3.11 11.84 10.64
CA PHE A 143 -3.99 10.75 11.00
C PHE A 143 -5.03 11.17 12.02
N ALA A 144 -6.26 10.73 11.81
CA ALA A 144 -7.37 10.83 12.76
C ALA A 144 -7.76 9.44 13.23
N PHE A 145 -8.16 9.31 14.51
CA PHE A 145 -8.79 8.11 15.00
C PHE A 145 -10.26 8.13 14.58
N MET A 146 -10.69 7.13 13.81
CA MET A 146 -11.96 7.15 13.10
C MET A 146 -12.50 5.74 12.89
N MET A 147 -13.78 5.63 12.53
CA MET A 147 -14.37 4.34 12.12
C MET A 147 -13.64 3.81 10.88
N ALA A 148 -13.33 2.52 10.87
CA ALA A 148 -12.65 1.86 9.75
C ALA A 148 -13.38 2.05 8.42
N SER A 149 -12.59 2.37 7.38
CA SER A 149 -13.10 2.57 6.02
C SER A 149 -12.38 1.72 4.98
N LYS A 150 -11.84 0.58 5.39
CA LYS A 150 -11.04 -0.35 4.59
C LYS A 150 -11.55 -0.50 3.15
N GLY A 151 -10.70 -0.20 2.16
CA GLY A 151 -10.99 -0.29 0.73
C GLY A 151 -11.76 0.91 0.15
N ARG A 152 -11.88 2.01 0.88
CA ARG A 152 -12.61 3.20 0.45
C ARG A 152 -12.09 4.47 1.13
N SER A 153 -12.53 5.63 0.63
CA SER A 153 -12.15 6.93 1.17
C SER A 153 -12.50 7.09 2.66
N ASN A 154 -11.57 7.67 3.40
CA ASN A 154 -11.71 8.00 4.81
C ASN A 154 -12.76 9.11 5.00
N VAL A 155 -13.67 8.91 5.91
CA VAL A 155 -14.73 9.87 6.27
C VAL A 155 -14.82 10.01 7.78
N ARG A 156 -15.23 11.20 8.24
CA ARG A 156 -15.54 11.44 9.66
C ARG A 156 -16.93 11.02 10.02
#